data_0d63c8ddf4dc2ebb3544ac57bffaddc5
#
_entry.id   0d63c8ddf4dc2ebb3544ac57bffaddc5
#
_cell.length_a   1.000
_cell.length_b   1.000
_cell.length_c   1.000
_cell.angle_alpha   90.00
_cell.angle_beta   90.00
_cell.angle_gamma   90.00
#
_symmetry.space_group_name_H-M   'P 1'
#
loop_
_entity.id
_entity.type
_entity.pdbx_description
1 polymer ?
#
loop_
_entity_poly.entity_id
_entity_poly.type
_entity_poly.pdbx_seq_one_letter_code
_entity_poly.pdbx_strand_id
1 'polypeptide(L)'
;MSLIILFSSLPFPPTDRRLDGDLSPKPTIFFPSVEEVKLHGAGTHLCLLQNFFPDAIKIQWKEKNVNKILESYQGNIIKTNDTYMKFSWLTLTKKAMDKEHVCIVKHENNKGGRDQEILFSPVKKGMRL
;
A
#
# COMPACT_ATOMS: atom_id res chain seq x y z
N MET A 1 11.11 -0.24 38.38
CA MET A 1 11.02 0.14 38.03
C MET A 1 10.83 0.23 37.85
N SER A 2 11.05 -0.12 37.65
CA SER A 2 11.03 0.02 37.05
C SER A 2 10.71 -0.17 36.70
N LEU A 3 10.54 -0.26 36.07
CA LEU A 3 10.40 -0.37 35.45
C LEU A 3 10.31 -0.48 35.09
N ILE A 4 10.32 -0.63 34.89
CA ILE A 4 10.37 -0.63 34.28
C ILE A 4 10.39 -0.97 34.08
N ILE A 5 10.46 -1.10 34.06
CA ILE A 5 10.55 -1.25 33.57
C ILE A 5 10.42 -1.60 33.36
N LEU A 6 10.59 -1.87 33.23
CA LEU A 6 10.49 -2.02 32.84
C LEU A 6 10.23 -2.29 32.50
N PHE A 7 10.45 -2.61 32.14
CA PHE A 7 10.34 -2.78 31.53
C PHE A 7 10.41 -3.23 31.34
N SER A 8 10.51 -3.71 31.33
CA SER A 8 10.59 -3.92 30.94
C SER A 8 10.69 -4.56 30.95
N SER A 9 10.88 -5.03 31.07
CA SER A 9 10.91 -5.34 30.84
C SER A 9 10.81 -6.07 30.62
N LEU A 10 11.08 -6.47 30.37
CA LEU A 10 10.90 -6.90 29.83
C LEU A 10 10.93 -7.43 29.30
N PRO A 11 10.97 -7.83 29.41
CA PRO A 11 10.93 -8.09 28.58
C PRO A 11 10.75 -8.52 28.04
N PHE A 12 11.09 -8.78 27.47
CA PHE A 12 10.83 -8.85 26.63
C PHE A 12 10.63 -8.93 26.13
N PRO A 13 10.54 -9.13 26.11
CA PRO A 13 10.26 -8.99 25.29
C PRO A 13 10.11 -8.97 24.83
N PRO A 14 10.19 -9.01 24.54
CA PRO A 14 9.89 -8.79 23.71
C PRO A 14 9.51 -9.03 23.27
N THR A 15 9.61 -9.09 23.01
CA THR A 15 9.06 -9.06 22.35
C THR A 15 8.34 -9.15 22.21
N ASP A 16 8.50 -9.31 22.26
CA ASP A 16 7.55 -9.25 21.87
C ASP A 16 7.01 -8.73 21.89
N ARG A 17 7.36 -8.06 21.65
CA ARG A 17 6.68 -7.35 21.31
C ARG A 17 6.42 -7.31 20.49
N ARG A 18 6.68 -7.35 20.03
CA ARG A 18 6.26 -7.17 19.24
C ARG A 18 5.51 -7.72 18.81
N LEU A 19 5.73 -8.10 18.87
CA LEU A 19 4.89 -8.48 18.58
C LEU A 19 3.79 -8.40 18.66
N ASP A 20 4.21 -8.12 19.02
CA ASP A 20 2.86 -7.71 19.24
C ASP A 20 2.50 -6.84 18.09
N GLY A 21 1.46 -6.38 17.85
CA GLY A 21 1.11 -5.53 16.74
C GLY A 21 1.12 -6.24 15.41
N ASP A 22 0.35 -5.70 14.53
CA ASP A 22 0.20 -6.22 13.17
C ASP A 22 1.21 -5.54 12.27
N LEU A 23 2.21 -6.28 11.79
CA LEU A 23 3.28 -5.73 10.97
C LEU A 23 3.08 -5.98 9.48
N SER A 24 1.88 -6.35 9.09
CA SER A 24 1.55 -6.45 7.67
C SER A 24 1.37 -5.06 7.07
N PRO A 25 1.61 -4.91 5.76
CA PRO A 25 1.42 -3.60 5.13
C PRO A 25 -0.05 -3.17 5.14
N LYS A 26 -0.31 -1.92 5.49
CA LYS A 26 -1.67 -1.36 5.52
C LYS A 26 -1.85 -0.46 4.31
N PRO A 27 -2.72 -0.82 3.37
CA PRO A 27 -2.83 -0.09 2.11
C PRO A 27 -3.81 1.07 2.16
N THR A 28 -3.50 2.11 1.42
CA THR A 28 -4.42 3.21 1.15
C THR A 28 -4.27 3.56 -0.32
N ILE A 29 -5.39 3.67 -1.04
CA ILE A 29 -5.38 4.06 -2.43
C ILE A 29 -5.83 5.51 -2.55
N PHE A 30 -5.02 6.31 -3.24
CA PHE A 30 -5.39 7.70 -3.54
C PHE A 30 -5.70 7.79 -5.03
N PHE A 31 -6.75 8.51 -5.34
CA PHE A 31 -7.23 8.65 -6.72
C PHE A 31 -6.74 9.96 -7.32
N PRO A 32 -6.66 10.03 -8.66
CA PRO A 32 -6.20 11.26 -9.30
C PRO A 32 -7.19 12.40 -9.09
N SER A 33 -6.69 13.62 -9.19
CA SER A 33 -7.54 14.79 -9.10
C SER A 33 -8.31 14.94 -10.42
N VAL A 34 -9.46 15.59 -10.31
CA VAL A 34 -10.25 15.90 -11.50
C VAL A 34 -9.45 16.75 -12.46
N GLU A 35 -8.67 17.67 -11.93
CA GLU A 35 -7.88 18.58 -12.75
C GLU A 35 -6.82 17.86 -13.54
N GLU A 36 -6.15 16.90 -12.94
CA GLU A 36 -5.15 16.11 -13.64
C GLU A 36 -5.78 15.41 -14.84
N VAL A 37 -6.92 14.76 -14.60
CA VAL A 37 -7.60 14.02 -15.65
C VAL A 37 -8.04 14.93 -16.78
N LYS A 38 -8.58 16.09 -16.45
CA LYS A 38 -9.03 17.03 -17.47
C LYS A 38 -7.88 17.60 -18.29
N LEU A 39 -6.77 17.89 -17.63
CA LEU A 39 -5.66 18.55 -18.33
C LEU A 39 -4.84 17.57 -19.15
N HIS A 40 -4.69 16.35 -18.68
CA HIS A 40 -3.74 15.43 -19.29
C HIS A 40 -4.38 14.19 -19.93
N GLY A 41 -5.69 14.02 -19.78
CA GLY A 41 -6.36 12.83 -20.29
C GLY A 41 -5.88 11.55 -19.62
N ALA A 42 -5.31 11.69 -18.43
CA ALA A 42 -4.78 10.57 -17.68
C ALA A 42 -4.81 10.92 -16.21
N GLY A 43 -4.76 9.91 -15.35
CA GLY A 43 -4.76 10.14 -13.93
C GLY A 43 -3.78 9.24 -13.23
N THR A 44 -3.17 9.77 -12.17
CA THR A 44 -2.18 9.05 -11.39
C THR A 44 -2.81 8.54 -10.11
N HIS A 45 -2.76 7.24 -9.93
CA HIS A 45 -3.22 6.58 -8.72
C HIS A 45 -2.03 6.28 -7.84
N LEU A 46 -2.24 6.31 -6.54
CA LEU A 46 -1.17 6.07 -5.58
C LEU A 46 -1.59 4.95 -4.63
N CYS A 47 -0.72 3.98 -4.44
CA CYS A 47 -0.92 2.95 -3.43
C CYS A 47 0.12 3.17 -2.35
N LEU A 48 -0.33 3.46 -1.14
CA LEU A 48 0.54 3.71 0.00
C LEU A 48 0.44 2.55 0.95
N LEU A 49 1.58 1.96 1.30
CA LEU A 49 1.65 0.87 2.28
C LEU A 49 2.37 1.39 3.52
N GLN A 50 1.74 1.20 4.68
CA GLN A 50 2.27 1.73 5.93
C GLN A 50 2.39 0.66 6.99
N ASN A 51 3.24 0.95 7.96
CA ASN A 51 3.34 0.19 9.21
C ASN A 51 3.68 -1.28 9.02
N PHE A 52 4.58 -1.56 8.08
CA PHE A 52 5.01 -2.93 7.84
C PHE A 52 6.45 -3.12 8.30
N PHE A 53 6.79 -4.36 8.53
CA PHE A 53 8.13 -4.77 8.92
C PHE A 53 8.28 -6.25 8.59
N PRO A 54 9.40 -6.70 8.04
CA PRO A 54 10.58 -5.92 7.64
C PRO A 54 10.35 -5.14 6.35
N ASP A 55 11.40 -4.50 5.84
CA ASP A 55 11.25 -3.55 4.75
C ASP A 55 11.16 -4.17 3.35
N ALA A 56 11.39 -5.47 3.23
CA ALA A 56 11.28 -6.13 1.93
C ALA A 56 9.83 -6.20 1.51
N ILE A 57 9.48 -5.51 0.45
CA ILE A 57 8.09 -5.43 -0.02
C ILE A 57 8.09 -5.25 -1.53
N LYS A 58 7.07 -5.79 -2.17
CA LYS A 58 6.92 -5.65 -3.61
C LYS A 58 5.51 -5.18 -3.90
N ILE A 59 5.39 -4.11 -4.68
CA ILE A 59 4.10 -3.53 -5.04
C ILE A 59 3.97 -3.62 -6.55
N GLN A 60 2.88 -4.23 -7.01
CA GLN A 60 2.61 -4.39 -8.44
C GLN A 60 1.19 -3.98 -8.73
N TRP A 61 0.93 -3.70 -10.01
CA TRP A 61 -0.40 -3.27 -10.44
C TRP A 61 -0.79 -4.08 -11.65
N LYS A 62 -2.07 -4.36 -11.74
CA LYS A 62 -2.62 -5.00 -12.94
C LYS A 62 -4.08 -4.63 -13.10
N GLU A 63 -4.61 -4.85 -14.28
CA GLU A 63 -6.03 -4.74 -14.53
C GLU A 63 -6.69 -6.01 -14.00
N LYS A 64 -7.87 -5.88 -13.42
CA LYS A 64 -8.57 -7.03 -12.87
C LYS A 64 -8.75 -8.11 -13.93
N ASN A 65 -8.44 -9.34 -13.56
CA ASN A 65 -8.60 -10.52 -14.42
C ASN A 65 -7.67 -10.54 -15.64
N VAL A 66 -6.65 -9.71 -15.65
CA VAL A 66 -5.65 -9.70 -16.71
C VAL A 66 -4.31 -10.03 -16.09
N ASN A 67 -3.66 -11.06 -16.59
CA ASN A 67 -2.39 -11.53 -16.02
C ASN A 67 -1.20 -10.80 -16.63
N LYS A 68 -1.22 -9.49 -16.53
CA LYS A 68 -0.12 -8.68 -17.03
C LYS A 68 0.16 -7.58 -16.01
N ILE A 69 1.39 -7.53 -15.55
CA ILE A 69 1.79 -6.50 -14.62
C ILE A 69 2.02 -5.20 -15.39
N LEU A 70 1.41 -4.14 -14.91
CA LEU A 70 1.52 -2.84 -15.55
C LEU A 70 2.77 -2.14 -15.06
N GLU A 71 3.35 -1.33 -15.92
CA GLU A 71 4.47 -0.50 -15.52
C GLU A 71 4.00 0.55 -14.54
N SER A 72 4.77 0.72 -13.49
CA SER A 72 4.43 1.68 -12.46
C SER A 72 5.70 2.30 -11.92
N TYR A 73 5.53 3.35 -11.16
CA TYR A 73 6.64 4.03 -10.53
C TYR A 73 6.70 3.64 -9.07
N GLN A 74 7.91 3.39 -8.59
CA GLN A 74 8.11 2.95 -7.21
C GLN A 74 8.83 4.02 -6.43
N GLY A 75 8.28 4.39 -5.27
CA GLY A 75 8.96 5.29 -4.38
C GLY A 75 9.97 4.53 -3.53
N ASN A 76 10.78 5.27 -2.82
CA ASN A 76 11.75 4.67 -1.92
C ASN A 76 11.08 4.19 -0.65
N ILE A 77 11.72 3.24 0.01
CA ILE A 77 11.30 2.82 1.34
C ILE A 77 11.58 3.97 2.31
N ILE A 78 10.60 4.28 3.13
CA ILE A 78 10.75 5.32 4.15
C ILE A 78 10.68 4.65 5.52
N LYS A 79 11.70 4.87 6.32
CA LYS A 79 11.71 4.32 7.67
C LYS A 79 10.95 5.27 8.60
N THR A 80 10.03 4.71 9.36
CA THR A 80 9.36 5.45 10.42
C THR A 80 9.98 5.01 11.74
N ASN A 81 9.29 5.15 12.86
CA ASN A 81 9.90 4.80 14.14
C ASN A 81 10.31 3.34 14.20
N ASP A 82 9.36 2.45 14.08
CA ASP A 82 9.62 1.02 14.20
C ASP A 82 9.19 0.24 12.97
N THR A 83 8.68 0.91 11.98
CA THR A 83 8.14 0.26 10.79
C THR A 83 8.58 1.01 9.56
N TYR A 84 8.01 0.63 8.42
CA TYR A 84 8.37 1.22 7.14
C TYR A 84 7.11 1.61 6.39
N MET A 85 7.28 2.47 5.40
CA MET A 85 6.22 2.79 4.47
C MET A 85 6.81 2.91 3.07
N LYS A 86 5.97 2.67 2.08
CA LYS A 86 6.38 2.76 0.69
C LYS A 86 5.15 3.04 -0.15
N PHE A 87 5.34 3.77 -1.26
CA PHE A 87 4.24 3.97 -2.18
C PHE A 87 4.67 3.72 -3.61
N SER A 88 3.67 3.45 -4.42
CA SER A 88 3.84 3.20 -5.84
C SER A 88 2.78 3.98 -6.60
N TRP A 89 3.13 4.47 -7.77
CA TRP A 89 2.23 5.25 -8.62
C TRP A 89 1.90 4.50 -9.89
N LEU A 90 0.67 4.59 -10.30
CA LEU A 90 0.24 4.05 -11.59
C LEU A 90 -0.52 5.14 -12.32
N THR A 91 -0.06 5.48 -13.53
CA THR A 91 -0.77 6.44 -14.36
C THR A 91 -1.58 5.69 -15.40
N LEU A 92 -2.87 5.98 -15.45
CA LEU A 92 -3.78 5.35 -16.39
C LEU A 92 -4.35 6.39 -17.32
N THR A 93 -4.53 6.02 -18.59
CA THR A 93 -5.24 6.88 -19.52
C THR A 93 -6.69 6.98 -19.08
N LYS A 94 -7.39 7.99 -19.57
CA LYS A 94 -8.79 8.18 -19.25
C LYS A 94 -9.61 6.94 -19.61
N LYS A 95 -9.29 6.33 -20.75
CA LYS A 95 -9.97 5.13 -21.19
C LYS A 95 -9.70 3.96 -20.26
N ALA A 96 -8.45 3.79 -19.84
CA ALA A 96 -8.09 2.69 -18.95
C ALA A 96 -8.71 2.86 -17.57
N MET A 97 -8.97 4.10 -17.14
CA MET A 97 -9.58 4.33 -15.84
C MET A 97 -11.00 3.83 -15.74
N ASP A 98 -11.62 3.47 -16.84
CA ASP A 98 -12.98 2.90 -16.80
C ASP A 98 -12.99 1.45 -16.38
N LYS A 99 -11.83 0.83 -16.22
CA LYS A 99 -11.74 -0.57 -15.84
C LYS A 99 -11.28 -0.70 -14.41
N GLU A 100 -11.57 -1.85 -13.82
CA GLU A 100 -11.13 -2.13 -12.47
C GLU A 100 -9.68 -2.58 -12.47
N HIS A 101 -8.96 -2.17 -11.44
CA HIS A 101 -7.55 -2.48 -11.31
C HIS A 101 -7.25 -2.98 -9.91
N VAL A 102 -6.10 -3.60 -9.77
CA VAL A 102 -5.67 -4.19 -8.51
C VAL A 102 -4.25 -3.75 -8.21
N CYS A 103 -4.04 -3.30 -6.98
CA CYS A 103 -2.70 -3.11 -6.45
C CYS A 103 -2.34 -4.37 -5.67
N ILE A 104 -1.24 -5.01 -6.02
CA ILE A 104 -0.84 -6.28 -5.42
C ILE A 104 0.37 -6.03 -4.53
N VAL A 105 0.27 -6.46 -3.29
CA VAL A 105 1.34 -6.24 -2.31
C VAL A 105 1.86 -7.57 -1.82
N LYS A 106 3.15 -7.80 -2.01
CA LYS A 106 3.81 -9.02 -1.56
C LYS A 106 4.67 -8.70 -0.35
N HIS A 107 4.41 -9.38 0.75
CA HIS A 107 5.15 -9.16 1.99
C HIS A 107 5.00 -10.39 2.88
N GLU A 108 6.06 -10.69 3.61
CA GLU A 108 6.06 -11.92 4.41
C GLU A 108 5.04 -11.90 5.54
N ASN A 109 4.63 -10.73 5.98
CA ASN A 109 3.67 -10.63 7.09
C ASN A 109 2.23 -10.44 6.63
N ASN A 110 1.96 -10.62 5.35
CA ASN A 110 0.59 -10.61 4.89
C ASN A 110 -0.18 -11.73 5.57
N LYS A 111 -1.43 -11.46 5.91
CA LYS A 111 -2.26 -12.44 6.58
C LYS A 111 -2.47 -13.66 5.70
N GLY A 112 -2.35 -14.82 6.31
CA GLY A 112 -2.47 -16.07 5.58
C GLY A 112 -1.34 -16.35 4.62
N GLY A 113 -0.28 -15.54 4.64
CA GLY A 113 0.86 -15.74 3.75
C GLY A 113 0.54 -15.45 2.29
N ARG A 114 -0.56 -14.79 2.01
CA ARG A 114 -0.99 -14.51 0.64
C ARG A 114 -0.71 -13.07 0.28
N ASP A 115 -0.57 -12.81 -1.02
CA ASP A 115 -0.46 -11.43 -1.49
C ASP A 115 -1.74 -10.68 -1.17
N GLN A 116 -1.60 -9.42 -0.78
CA GLN A 116 -2.76 -8.56 -0.66
C GLN A 116 -3.16 -8.09 -2.04
N GLU A 117 -4.46 -8.04 -2.28
CA GLU A 117 -4.98 -7.53 -3.54
C GLU A 117 -5.99 -6.45 -3.20
N ILE A 118 -5.63 -5.22 -3.52
CA ILE A 118 -6.49 -4.09 -3.23
C ILE A 118 -7.19 -3.69 -4.52
N LEU A 119 -8.44 -4.05 -4.64
CA LEU A 119 -9.24 -3.76 -5.82
C LEU A 119 -9.75 -2.32 -5.74
N PHE A 120 -9.64 -1.60 -6.85
CA PHE A 120 -10.25 -0.29 -6.92
C PHE A 120 -10.98 -0.13 -8.23
N SER A 121 -12.15 0.45 -8.12
CA SER A 121 -13.08 0.60 -9.24
C SER A 121 -13.06 2.03 -9.75
N PRO A 122 -13.51 2.27 -10.98
CA PRO A 122 -13.62 3.63 -11.48
C PRO A 122 -14.54 4.46 -10.61
N VAL A 123 -14.24 5.73 -10.48
CA VAL A 123 -15.13 6.66 -9.81
C VAL A 123 -16.33 6.87 -10.69
N LYS A 124 -17.53 6.74 -10.12
CA LYS A 124 -18.74 6.91 -10.90
C LYS A 124 -18.87 8.34 -11.38
N LYS A 125 -19.44 8.48 -12.57
CA LYS A 125 -19.70 9.80 -13.12
C LYS A 125 -20.57 10.60 -12.18
N GLY A 126 -20.23 11.85 -12.02
CA GLY A 126 -20.99 12.74 -11.18
C GLY A 126 -20.65 12.70 -9.71
N MET A 127 -19.92 11.70 -9.30
CA MET A 127 -19.59 11.59 -7.88
C MET A 127 -18.38 12.36 -7.48
N ARG A 128 -17.42 12.43 -8.34
CA ARG A 128 -16.17 13.07 -8.00
C ARG A 128 -16.07 14.50 -8.44
N LEU A 129 -17.09 14.98 -8.98
CA LEU A 129 -17.09 16.37 -9.45
C LEU A 129 -17.74 17.31 -8.45
#